data_9d5c7496f9796c69d5b72b86de611e7f
#
_entry.id   9d5c7496f9796c69d5b72b86de611e7f
#
_cell.length_a   1.000
_cell.length_b   1.000
_cell.length_c   1.000
_cell.angle_alpha   90.00
_cell.angle_beta   90.00
_cell.angle_gamma   90.00
#
_symmetry.space_group_name_H-M   'P 1'
#
loop_
_entity.id
_entity.type
_entity.pdbx_description
1 polymer ?
#
loop_
_entity_poly.entity_id
_entity_poly.type
_entity_poly.pdbx_seq_one_letter_code
_entity_poly.pdbx_strand_id
1 'polypeptide(L)'
;MDGYRPEENSVTESSHISVRNLSVHFVLGRQLFGKPPVVRAVDEVSLEIPKGSFFGLVGESGSGKTTLGRAILRAAPITSGQILYRDDEVEYDLSNIAKEQLKDYRRRAQLIFQDPYAALSPRMTVRDIIAEPLEVMGITNTRAETDDRVREIASKCRLNLEHLRRFPHAFSGGQRQRISIARALVCSPRFVVADESVAALDVSIQADILNLLESLRGELMNTFLFISHDLRVVAHICDTVAVMYLGTLVESAPTRSLFSNPSHPYTKALLSAIPSLDPDVRGKAQKLEGEIPSPVTPPSGCKFHTRCSLAEERCRSEAPLWRELSEGHSVACHFA
;
A
#
# COMPACT_ATOMS: atom_id res chain seq x y z
N MET A 1 22.08 32.07 -20.08
CA MET A 1 21.71 31.76 -18.66
C MET A 1 20.20 31.73 -18.60
N ASP A 2 19.59 30.63 -19.07
CA ASP A 2 18.15 30.41 -19.00
C ASP A 2 17.88 29.37 -17.95
N GLY A 3 17.18 29.82 -16.90
CA GLY A 3 16.86 28.99 -15.74
C GLY A 3 15.83 27.91 -16.08
N TYR A 4 16.23 26.67 -15.95
CA TYR A 4 15.33 25.55 -15.89
C TYR A 4 14.43 25.70 -14.66
N ARG A 5 13.16 26.09 -14.88
CA ARG A 5 12.10 25.92 -13.90
C ARG A 5 11.57 24.49 -14.05
N PRO A 6 11.58 23.66 -12.99
CA PRO A 6 10.87 22.39 -13.05
C PRO A 6 9.38 22.70 -13.23
N GLU A 7 8.76 22.11 -14.25
CA GLU A 7 7.32 22.14 -14.45
C GLU A 7 6.65 21.64 -13.17
N GLU A 8 5.82 22.49 -12.58
CA GLU A 8 4.88 22.10 -11.54
C GLU A 8 3.95 21.06 -12.16
N ASN A 9 4.16 19.78 -11.84
CA ASN A 9 3.24 18.70 -12.17
C ASN A 9 1.86 19.12 -11.68
N SER A 10 0.99 19.44 -12.61
CA SER A 10 -0.42 19.80 -12.33
C SER A 10 -1.04 18.62 -11.56
N VAL A 11 -1.39 18.88 -10.31
CA VAL A 11 -2.19 17.95 -9.49
C VAL A 11 -3.51 17.81 -10.21
N THR A 12 -3.80 16.63 -10.72
CA THR A 12 -5.14 16.38 -11.27
C THR A 12 -6.14 16.50 -10.12
N GLU A 13 -7.18 17.29 -10.28
CA GLU A 13 -8.24 17.56 -9.27
C GLU A 13 -8.91 16.27 -8.74
N SER A 14 -8.61 15.12 -9.34
CA SER A 14 -9.17 13.81 -9.02
C SER A 14 -8.34 12.95 -8.05
N SER A 15 -7.13 13.38 -7.64
CA SER A 15 -6.27 12.58 -6.75
C SER A 15 -6.70 12.67 -5.30
N HIS A 16 -6.94 11.50 -4.67
CA HIS A 16 -7.25 11.39 -3.24
C HIS A 16 -5.99 11.53 -2.37
N ILE A 17 -4.90 10.88 -2.79
CA ILE A 17 -3.57 10.97 -2.18
C ILE A 17 -2.58 11.38 -3.26
N SER A 18 -1.82 12.44 -3.00
CA SER A 18 -0.68 12.87 -3.81
C SER A 18 0.59 12.79 -2.98
N VAL A 19 1.54 11.98 -3.40
CA VAL A 19 2.86 11.81 -2.77
C VAL A 19 3.92 12.41 -3.68
N ARG A 20 4.76 13.31 -3.14
CA ARG A 20 5.79 14.02 -3.92
C ARG A 20 7.14 13.90 -3.26
N ASN A 21 8.10 13.30 -3.97
CA ASN A 21 9.50 13.13 -3.55
C ASN A 21 9.65 12.65 -2.09
N LEU A 22 8.76 11.73 -1.68
CA LEU A 22 8.70 11.25 -0.31
C LEU A 22 9.89 10.37 0.02
N SER A 23 10.56 10.71 1.13
CA SER A 23 11.59 9.86 1.72
C SER A 23 11.25 9.52 3.15
N VAL A 24 11.48 8.25 3.52
CA VAL A 24 11.35 7.72 4.87
C VAL A 24 12.62 6.95 5.21
N HIS A 25 13.41 7.51 6.09
CA HIS A 25 14.70 6.97 6.49
C HIS A 25 14.69 6.62 7.98
N PHE A 26 15.26 5.47 8.34
CA PHE A 26 15.40 5.03 9.72
C PHE A 26 16.87 4.97 10.12
N VAL A 27 17.22 5.64 11.19
CA VAL A 27 18.56 5.59 11.78
C VAL A 27 18.70 4.34 12.64
N LEU A 28 19.69 3.49 12.35
CA LEU A 28 19.93 2.25 13.08
C LEU A 28 20.92 2.49 14.23
N GLY A 29 20.39 2.42 15.46
CA GLY A 29 21.20 2.45 16.69
C GLY A 29 21.91 3.79 16.96
N ARG A 30 22.70 3.83 18.04
CA ARG A 30 23.67 4.89 18.36
C ARG A 30 25.06 4.31 18.20
N GLN A 31 25.87 4.87 17.30
CA GLN A 31 27.29 4.56 17.27
C GLN A 31 28.06 5.54 18.14
N LEU A 32 29.03 5.05 18.91
CA LEU A 32 29.92 5.89 19.72
C LEU A 32 30.89 6.69 18.84
N PHE A 33 31.22 6.19 17.63
CA PHE A 33 32.06 6.87 16.66
C PHE A 33 31.49 6.69 15.24
N GLY A 34 31.44 7.78 14.46
CA GLY A 34 30.95 7.80 13.08
C GLY A 34 29.45 8.13 12.96
N LYS A 35 28.97 8.23 11.70
CA LYS A 35 27.54 8.42 11.43
C LYS A 35 26.82 7.07 11.54
N PRO A 36 25.70 7.01 12.27
CA PRO A 36 24.92 5.77 12.35
C PRO A 36 24.42 5.35 10.97
N PRO A 37 24.31 4.04 10.68
CA PRO A 37 23.78 3.55 9.43
C PRO A 37 22.30 3.96 9.30
N VAL A 38 21.91 4.31 8.07
CA VAL A 38 20.56 4.79 7.74
C VAL A 38 19.92 3.83 6.74
N VAL A 39 18.76 3.27 7.09
CA VAL A 39 17.92 2.49 6.17
C VAL A 39 17.07 3.46 5.38
N ARG A 40 17.24 3.49 4.05
CA ARG A 40 16.40 4.25 3.12
C ARG A 40 15.21 3.38 2.70
N ALA A 41 14.20 3.31 3.57
CA ALA A 41 13.05 2.44 3.36
C ALA A 41 12.12 2.94 2.24
N VAL A 42 11.98 4.26 2.10
CA VAL A 42 11.36 4.96 0.97
C VAL A 42 12.31 6.09 0.57
N ASP A 43 12.56 6.26 -0.72
CA ASP A 43 13.60 7.14 -1.25
C ASP A 43 13.09 7.83 -2.51
N GLU A 44 12.68 9.11 -2.38
CA GLU A 44 12.19 9.99 -3.43
C GLU A 44 11.00 9.43 -4.23
N VAL A 45 10.02 8.81 -3.54
CA VAL A 45 8.82 8.26 -4.17
C VAL A 45 7.82 9.35 -4.46
N SER A 46 7.32 9.37 -5.72
CA SER A 46 6.18 10.21 -6.14
C SER A 46 5.11 9.33 -6.78
N LEU A 47 3.86 9.46 -6.34
CA LEU A 47 2.70 8.75 -6.90
C LEU A 47 1.40 9.50 -6.62
N GLU A 48 0.40 9.21 -7.44
CA GLU A 48 -0.97 9.74 -7.31
C GLU A 48 -1.94 8.57 -7.16
N ILE A 49 -2.81 8.62 -6.15
CA ILE A 49 -3.87 7.62 -5.94
C ILE A 49 -5.21 8.27 -6.25
N PRO A 50 -5.89 7.87 -7.34
CA PRO A 50 -7.18 8.42 -7.71
C PRO A 50 -8.25 8.08 -6.67
N LYS A 51 -9.23 8.99 -6.51
CA LYS A 51 -10.38 8.78 -5.62
C LYS A 51 -11.23 7.60 -6.09
N GLY A 52 -11.69 6.79 -5.16
CA GLY A 52 -12.56 5.63 -5.42
C GLY A 52 -11.86 4.44 -6.09
N SER A 53 -10.52 4.47 -6.25
CA SER A 53 -9.77 3.40 -6.89
C SER A 53 -9.20 2.37 -5.91
N PHE A 54 -8.89 1.18 -6.43
CA PHE A 54 -7.91 0.27 -5.85
C PHE A 54 -6.55 0.51 -6.50
N PHE A 55 -5.63 1.10 -5.76
CA PHE A 55 -4.26 1.32 -6.20
C PHE A 55 -3.36 0.23 -5.61
N GLY A 56 -2.81 -0.63 -6.47
CA GLY A 56 -1.92 -1.71 -6.09
C GLY A 56 -0.48 -1.24 -5.87
N LEU A 57 0.17 -1.69 -4.80
CA LEU A 57 1.59 -1.48 -4.57
C LEU A 57 2.27 -2.83 -4.38
N VAL A 58 3.12 -3.20 -5.34
CA VAL A 58 3.76 -4.52 -5.40
C VAL A 58 5.28 -4.44 -5.38
N GLY A 59 5.94 -5.57 -5.09
CA GLY A 59 7.40 -5.71 -5.05
C GLY A 59 7.83 -6.75 -4.03
N GLU A 60 9.11 -7.12 -4.04
CA GLU A 60 9.68 -8.09 -3.10
C GLU A 60 9.57 -7.64 -1.65
N SER A 61 9.69 -8.58 -0.70
CA SER A 61 9.75 -8.26 0.73
C SER A 61 10.91 -7.30 1.01
N GLY A 62 10.69 -6.30 1.87
CA GLY A 62 11.69 -5.28 2.17
C GLY A 62 11.82 -4.16 1.12
N SER A 63 11.01 -4.14 0.05
CA SER A 63 11.07 -3.06 -0.96
C SER A 63 10.55 -1.69 -0.47
N GLY A 64 9.93 -1.61 0.72
CA GLY A 64 9.47 -0.35 1.32
C GLY A 64 7.94 -0.12 1.30
N LYS A 65 7.15 -1.03 0.73
CA LYS A 65 5.68 -0.91 0.55
C LYS A 65 4.92 -0.58 1.84
N THR A 66 5.09 -1.42 2.86
CA THR A 66 4.48 -1.21 4.19
C THR A 66 4.89 0.12 4.80
N THR A 67 6.16 0.52 4.61
CA THR A 67 6.67 1.81 5.12
C THR A 67 5.99 2.97 4.41
N LEU A 68 5.82 2.90 3.08
CA LEU A 68 5.10 3.91 2.31
C LEU A 68 3.63 4.02 2.76
N GLY A 69 2.92 2.90 2.88
CA GLY A 69 1.55 2.88 3.39
C GLY A 69 1.42 3.48 4.79
N ARG A 70 2.34 3.13 5.69
CA ARG A 70 2.38 3.69 7.05
C ARG A 70 2.75 5.18 7.08
N ALA A 71 3.61 5.65 6.17
CA ALA A 71 3.93 7.06 6.06
C ALA A 71 2.73 7.88 5.59
N ILE A 72 1.96 7.38 4.62
CA ILE A 72 0.70 7.98 4.19
C ILE A 72 -0.28 8.08 5.37
N LEU A 73 -0.41 7.04 6.19
CA LEU A 73 -1.25 7.06 7.40
C LEU A 73 -0.65 7.86 8.58
N ARG A 74 0.50 8.51 8.40
CA ARG A 74 1.24 9.19 9.49
C ARG A 74 1.51 8.26 10.68
N ALA A 75 1.70 6.98 10.40
CA ALA A 75 2.15 5.95 11.35
C ALA A 75 3.66 5.65 11.25
N ALA A 76 4.34 6.20 10.23
CA ALA A 76 5.80 6.25 10.10
C ALA A 76 6.26 7.70 9.96
N PRO A 77 7.50 8.04 10.39
CA PRO A 77 8.05 9.38 10.25
C PRO A 77 8.29 9.71 8.76
N ILE A 78 8.09 10.97 8.38
CA ILE A 78 8.49 11.49 7.06
C ILE A 78 9.84 12.18 7.24
N THR A 79 10.83 11.81 6.42
CA THR A 79 12.16 12.43 6.43
C THR A 79 12.19 13.67 5.54
N SER A 80 11.62 13.58 4.34
CA SER A 80 11.47 14.68 3.39
C SER A 80 10.34 14.38 2.40
N GLY A 81 9.96 15.38 1.60
CA GLY A 81 8.88 15.28 0.63
C GLY A 81 7.54 15.71 1.21
N GLN A 82 6.49 15.50 0.43
CA GLN A 82 5.14 15.94 0.76
C GLN A 82 4.11 14.84 0.49
N ILE A 83 3.08 14.79 1.34
CA ILE A 83 1.90 13.96 1.13
C ILE A 83 0.67 14.85 1.29
N LEU A 84 -0.12 14.96 0.23
CA LEU A 84 -1.40 15.67 0.24
C LEU A 84 -2.54 14.64 0.26
N TYR A 85 -3.48 14.84 1.15
CA TYR A 85 -4.76 14.14 1.21
C TYR A 85 -5.86 15.09 0.81
N ARG A 86 -6.77 14.65 -0.06
CA ARG A 86 -7.94 15.41 -0.50
C ARG A 86 -9.18 14.53 -0.54
N ASP A 87 -10.23 14.97 0.10
CA ASP A 87 -11.57 14.44 -0.13
C ASP A 87 -12.55 15.58 -0.46
N ASP A 88 -13.87 15.32 -0.48
CA ASP A 88 -14.86 16.33 -0.84
C ASP A 88 -15.02 17.43 0.22
N GLU A 89 -14.48 17.24 1.42
CA GLU A 89 -14.71 18.10 2.56
C GLU A 89 -13.44 18.82 3.01
N VAL A 90 -12.27 18.17 2.86
CA VAL A 90 -11.01 18.68 3.43
C VAL A 90 -9.82 18.40 2.53
N GLU A 91 -8.79 19.24 2.67
CA GLU A 91 -7.46 19.04 2.13
C GLU A 91 -6.43 19.16 3.28
N TYR A 92 -5.53 18.18 3.39
CA TYR A 92 -4.47 18.15 4.39
C TYR A 92 -3.10 17.95 3.75
N ASP A 93 -2.13 18.79 4.12
CA ASP A 93 -0.71 18.46 3.97
C ASP A 93 -0.28 17.58 5.15
N LEU A 94 -0.23 16.28 4.91
CA LEU A 94 0.13 15.30 5.93
C LEU A 94 1.58 15.42 6.39
N SER A 95 2.45 16.08 5.63
CA SER A 95 3.86 16.27 6.00
C SER A 95 4.01 17.22 7.19
N ASN A 96 3.13 18.24 7.24
CA ASN A 96 3.13 19.30 8.25
C ASN A 96 1.82 19.38 9.04
N ILE A 97 1.07 18.26 9.14
CA ILE A 97 -0.25 18.23 9.74
C ILE A 97 -0.23 18.55 11.23
N ALA A 98 -1.12 19.44 11.68
CA ALA A 98 -1.32 19.75 13.07
C ALA A 98 -1.97 18.55 13.82
N LYS A 99 -1.75 18.48 15.15
CA LYS A 99 -2.21 17.34 15.98
C LYS A 99 -3.72 17.15 15.94
N GLU A 100 -4.48 18.22 15.91
CA GLU A 100 -5.94 18.23 15.87
C GLU A 100 -6.44 17.71 14.50
N GLN A 101 -5.84 18.18 13.40
CA GLN A 101 -6.11 17.73 12.05
C GLN A 101 -5.70 16.27 11.83
N LEU A 102 -4.59 15.83 12.47
CA LEU A 102 -4.16 14.43 12.42
C LEU A 102 -5.20 13.49 13.05
N LYS A 103 -5.90 13.92 14.11
CA LYS A 103 -6.99 13.14 14.70
C LYS A 103 -8.15 13.01 13.73
N ASP A 104 -8.52 14.08 13.02
CA ASP A 104 -9.57 14.04 12.00
C ASP A 104 -9.16 13.20 10.79
N TYR A 105 -7.94 13.38 10.29
CA TYR A 105 -7.40 12.55 9.22
C TYR A 105 -7.45 11.05 9.55
N ARG A 106 -7.10 10.65 10.78
CA ARG A 106 -7.15 9.25 11.23
C ARG A 106 -8.56 8.66 11.28
N ARG A 107 -9.62 9.47 11.32
CA ARG A 107 -11.00 8.99 11.12
C ARG A 107 -11.26 8.65 9.66
N ARG A 108 -10.67 9.43 8.74
CA ARG A 108 -10.84 9.35 7.29
C ARG A 108 -9.94 8.32 6.64
N ALA A 109 -8.82 7.96 7.30
CA ALA A 109 -7.81 7.05 6.78
C ALA A 109 -7.51 5.93 7.78
N GLN A 110 -7.69 4.67 7.37
CA GLN A 110 -7.59 3.49 8.22
C GLN A 110 -6.68 2.42 7.63
N LEU A 111 -6.23 1.48 8.48
CA LEU A 111 -5.34 0.38 8.13
C LEU A 111 -6.04 -0.97 8.36
N ILE A 112 -6.03 -1.83 7.35
CA ILE A 112 -6.29 -3.26 7.51
C ILE A 112 -4.93 -3.94 7.64
N PHE A 113 -4.69 -4.57 8.79
CA PHE A 113 -3.40 -5.17 9.14
C PHE A 113 -3.13 -6.47 8.39
N GLN A 114 -1.86 -6.78 8.19
CA GLN A 114 -1.34 -7.97 7.56
C GLN A 114 -1.73 -9.26 8.29
N ASP A 115 -1.57 -9.28 9.61
CA ASP A 115 -1.86 -10.44 10.46
C ASP A 115 -3.09 -10.17 11.34
N PRO A 116 -4.25 -10.79 11.03
CA PRO A 116 -5.45 -10.64 11.83
C PRO A 116 -5.31 -11.25 13.23
N TYR A 117 -4.37 -12.19 13.45
CA TYR A 117 -4.12 -12.75 14.79
C TYR A 117 -3.43 -11.75 15.70
N ALA A 118 -2.45 -11.03 15.19
CA ALA A 118 -1.73 -10.00 15.94
C ALA A 118 -2.55 -8.70 16.10
N ALA A 119 -3.47 -8.43 15.14
CA ALA A 119 -4.26 -7.21 15.12
C ALA A 119 -5.46 -7.21 16.08
N LEU A 120 -5.97 -8.39 16.47
CA LEU A 120 -7.17 -8.53 17.30
C LEU A 120 -6.80 -8.90 18.73
N SER A 121 -7.16 -8.06 19.69
CA SER A 121 -6.93 -8.36 21.12
C SER A 121 -7.69 -9.63 21.54
N PRO A 122 -7.00 -10.68 22.05
CA PRO A 122 -7.67 -11.93 22.44
C PRO A 122 -8.51 -11.76 23.71
N ARG A 123 -8.40 -10.61 24.40
CA ARG A 123 -9.13 -10.30 25.65
C ARG A 123 -10.39 -9.47 25.43
N MET A 124 -10.65 -9.03 24.20
CA MET A 124 -11.83 -8.24 23.83
C MET A 124 -12.81 -9.10 23.03
N THR A 125 -14.10 -8.81 23.20
CA THR A 125 -15.12 -9.42 22.34
C THR A 125 -15.04 -8.83 20.93
N VAL A 126 -15.57 -9.54 19.92
CA VAL A 126 -15.64 -9.01 18.54
C VAL A 126 -16.37 -7.68 18.48
N ARG A 127 -17.46 -7.54 19.25
CA ARG A 127 -18.19 -6.27 19.38
C ARG A 127 -17.26 -5.14 19.85
N ASP A 128 -16.49 -5.38 20.90
CA ASP A 128 -15.63 -4.35 21.50
C ASP A 128 -14.45 -4.00 20.58
N ILE A 129 -13.90 -4.98 19.88
CA ILE A 129 -12.84 -4.76 18.87
C ILE A 129 -13.33 -3.86 17.74
N ILE A 130 -14.54 -4.11 17.21
CA ILE A 130 -15.11 -3.29 16.14
C ILE A 130 -15.50 -1.90 16.66
N ALA A 131 -15.99 -1.79 17.90
CA ALA A 131 -16.40 -0.54 18.51
C ALA A 131 -15.23 0.37 18.93
N GLU A 132 -14.05 -0.19 19.24
CA GLU A 132 -12.90 0.55 19.77
C GLU A 132 -12.55 1.82 18.96
N PRO A 133 -12.48 1.80 17.61
CA PRO A 133 -12.19 3.01 16.85
C PRO A 133 -13.27 4.10 17.01
N LEU A 134 -14.53 3.74 17.09
CA LEU A 134 -15.63 4.69 17.29
C LEU A 134 -15.49 5.41 18.64
N GLU A 135 -15.22 4.65 19.70
CA GLU A 135 -15.09 5.14 21.06
C GLU A 135 -13.83 6.01 21.23
N VAL A 136 -12.66 5.53 20.75
CA VAL A 136 -11.38 6.25 20.88
C VAL A 136 -11.40 7.58 20.09
N MET A 137 -12.04 7.59 18.93
CA MET A 137 -12.13 8.78 18.10
C MET A 137 -13.31 9.71 18.50
N GLY A 138 -14.21 9.26 19.38
CA GLY A 138 -15.37 10.01 19.80
C GLY A 138 -16.35 10.26 18.65
N ILE A 139 -16.61 9.22 17.84
CA ILE A 139 -17.54 9.30 16.69
C ILE A 139 -18.97 9.09 17.14
N THR A 140 -19.17 8.26 18.18
CA THR A 140 -20.47 7.98 18.78
C THR A 140 -20.56 8.53 20.19
N ASN A 141 -21.75 8.98 20.58
CA ASN A 141 -21.99 9.58 21.91
C ASN A 141 -22.67 8.62 22.90
N THR A 142 -23.31 7.59 22.38
CA THR A 142 -24.05 6.62 23.21
C THR A 142 -23.66 5.18 22.82
N ARG A 143 -23.82 4.27 23.82
CA ARG A 143 -23.60 2.85 23.57
C ARG A 143 -24.56 2.27 22.52
N ALA A 144 -25.78 2.75 22.50
CA ALA A 144 -26.79 2.30 21.51
C ALA A 144 -26.35 2.67 20.09
N GLU A 145 -25.92 3.92 19.86
CA GLU A 145 -25.39 4.37 18.55
C GLU A 145 -24.15 3.54 18.14
N THR A 146 -23.24 3.26 19.10
CA THR A 146 -22.08 2.40 18.84
C THR A 146 -22.50 1.00 18.42
N ASP A 147 -23.46 0.39 19.15
CA ASP A 147 -23.95 -0.96 18.86
C ASP A 147 -24.64 -1.04 17.48
N ASP A 148 -25.39 -0.02 17.09
CA ASP A 148 -26.03 0.05 15.78
C ASP A 148 -25.01 0.10 14.65
N ARG A 149 -23.98 0.95 14.76
CA ARG A 149 -22.90 1.04 13.77
C ARG A 149 -22.08 -0.25 13.70
N VAL A 150 -21.79 -0.88 14.85
CA VAL A 150 -21.09 -2.17 14.90
C VAL A 150 -21.92 -3.25 14.19
N ARG A 151 -23.24 -3.31 14.41
CA ARG A 151 -24.13 -4.28 13.75
C ARG A 151 -24.18 -4.05 12.24
N GLU A 152 -24.30 -2.79 11.82
CA GLU A 152 -24.34 -2.42 10.41
C GLU A 152 -23.07 -2.89 9.68
N ILE A 153 -21.88 -2.50 10.16
CA ILE A 153 -20.62 -2.87 9.49
C ILE A 153 -20.33 -4.36 9.59
N ALA A 154 -20.67 -5.01 10.70
CA ALA A 154 -20.55 -6.46 10.85
C ALA A 154 -21.41 -7.21 9.84
N SER A 155 -22.65 -6.75 9.59
CA SER A 155 -23.52 -7.31 8.56
C SER A 155 -22.92 -7.12 7.16
N LYS A 156 -22.44 -5.92 6.81
CA LYS A 156 -21.75 -5.64 5.53
C LYS A 156 -20.53 -6.53 5.35
N CYS A 157 -19.77 -6.81 6.42
CA CYS A 157 -18.64 -7.74 6.41
C CYS A 157 -19.06 -9.23 6.48
N ARG A 158 -20.35 -9.54 6.37
CA ARG A 158 -20.90 -10.90 6.40
C ARG A 158 -20.52 -11.67 7.67
N LEU A 159 -20.47 -10.98 8.83
CA LEU A 159 -20.30 -11.59 10.15
C LEU A 159 -21.66 -11.97 10.74
N ASN A 160 -21.71 -13.10 11.46
CA ASN A 160 -22.92 -13.47 12.19
C ASN A 160 -23.06 -12.57 13.44
N LEU A 161 -24.14 -11.80 13.51
CA LEU A 161 -24.40 -10.84 14.57
C LEU A 161 -24.57 -11.48 15.96
N GLU A 162 -25.01 -12.76 16.04
CA GLU A 162 -25.10 -13.49 17.29
C GLU A 162 -23.72 -13.80 17.88
N HIS A 163 -22.69 -13.79 17.05
CA HIS A 163 -21.32 -14.10 17.47
C HIS A 163 -20.52 -12.87 17.93
N LEU A 164 -21.07 -11.65 17.88
CA LEU A 164 -20.38 -10.43 18.27
C LEU A 164 -19.88 -10.43 19.73
N ARG A 165 -20.50 -11.22 20.60
CA ARG A 165 -20.11 -11.38 22.02
C ARG A 165 -19.00 -12.43 22.23
N ARG A 166 -18.58 -13.14 21.18
CA ARG A 166 -17.50 -14.13 21.26
C ARG A 166 -16.14 -13.46 21.16
N PHE A 167 -15.11 -14.18 21.58
CA PHE A 167 -13.71 -13.74 21.49
C PHE A 167 -13.07 -14.20 20.16
N PRO A 168 -12.02 -13.50 19.65
CA PRO A 168 -11.39 -13.80 18.36
C PRO A 168 -10.94 -15.25 18.19
N HIS A 169 -10.52 -15.93 19.28
CA HIS A 169 -10.04 -17.30 19.20
C HIS A 169 -11.13 -18.31 18.79
N ALA A 170 -12.41 -17.95 18.90
CA ALA A 170 -13.53 -18.78 18.46
C ALA A 170 -13.83 -18.72 16.94
N PHE A 171 -13.03 -17.97 16.17
CA PHE A 171 -13.27 -17.72 14.75
C PHE A 171 -12.14 -18.28 13.87
N SER A 172 -12.49 -18.70 12.63
CA SER A 172 -11.53 -19.08 11.60
C SER A 172 -10.68 -17.88 11.13
N GLY A 173 -9.58 -18.16 10.41
CA GLY A 173 -8.72 -17.11 9.85
C GLY A 173 -9.47 -16.12 8.97
N GLY A 174 -10.31 -16.59 8.05
CA GLY A 174 -11.13 -15.73 7.20
C GLY A 174 -12.18 -14.92 7.97
N GLN A 175 -12.77 -15.48 9.03
CA GLN A 175 -13.69 -14.75 9.89
C GLN A 175 -12.95 -13.65 10.69
N ARG A 176 -11.75 -13.94 11.19
CA ARG A 176 -10.90 -12.91 11.86
C ARG A 176 -10.52 -11.80 10.89
N GLN A 177 -10.24 -12.13 9.63
CA GLN A 177 -9.98 -11.11 8.61
C GLN A 177 -11.21 -10.22 8.38
N ARG A 178 -12.43 -10.78 8.33
CA ARG A 178 -13.66 -10.00 8.25
C ARG A 178 -13.86 -9.09 9.47
N ILE A 179 -13.49 -9.54 10.67
CA ILE A 179 -13.49 -8.71 11.89
C ILE A 179 -12.49 -7.55 11.77
N SER A 180 -11.27 -7.81 11.26
CA SER A 180 -10.26 -6.78 11.03
C SER A 180 -10.72 -5.74 10.00
N ILE A 181 -11.38 -6.18 8.92
CA ILE A 181 -11.99 -5.30 7.91
C ILE A 181 -13.12 -4.47 8.55
N ALA A 182 -14.02 -5.08 9.30
CA ALA A 182 -15.12 -4.39 9.98
C ALA A 182 -14.59 -3.31 10.94
N ARG A 183 -13.55 -3.63 11.73
CA ARG A 183 -12.87 -2.68 12.63
C ARG A 183 -12.29 -1.48 11.86
N ALA A 184 -11.66 -1.70 10.72
CA ALA A 184 -11.09 -0.62 9.92
C ALA A 184 -12.19 0.26 9.29
N LEU A 185 -13.30 -0.34 8.85
CA LEU A 185 -14.35 0.36 8.10
C LEU A 185 -15.46 0.97 8.97
N VAL A 186 -15.54 0.65 10.27
CA VAL A 186 -16.62 1.13 11.15
C VAL A 186 -16.69 2.65 11.28
N CYS A 187 -15.55 3.33 11.10
CA CYS A 187 -15.45 4.80 11.09
C CYS A 187 -15.90 5.42 9.76
N SER A 188 -16.31 4.62 8.78
CA SER A 188 -16.61 5.06 7.41
C SER A 188 -15.46 5.86 6.78
N PRO A 189 -14.22 5.32 6.78
CA PRO A 189 -13.06 6.04 6.24
C PRO A 189 -13.23 6.28 4.75
N ARG A 190 -12.58 7.30 4.22
CA ARG A 190 -12.50 7.59 2.78
C ARG A 190 -11.30 6.91 2.12
N PHE A 191 -10.24 6.68 2.89
CA PHE A 191 -9.01 6.05 2.44
C PHE A 191 -8.64 4.85 3.33
N VAL A 192 -8.24 3.75 2.71
CA VAL A 192 -7.87 2.52 3.41
C VAL A 192 -6.57 1.98 2.86
N VAL A 193 -5.60 1.74 3.74
CA VAL A 193 -4.41 0.95 3.41
C VAL A 193 -4.69 -0.50 3.79
N ALA A 194 -4.63 -1.41 2.81
CA ALA A 194 -4.73 -2.85 3.01
C ALA A 194 -3.33 -3.46 2.87
N ASP A 195 -2.64 -3.66 3.99
CA ASP A 195 -1.24 -4.13 4.00
C ASP A 195 -1.22 -5.66 4.10
N GLU A 196 -0.93 -6.34 2.97
CA GLU A 196 -0.89 -7.80 2.82
C GLU A 196 -2.08 -8.55 3.45
N SER A 197 -3.24 -7.91 3.44
CA SER A 197 -4.44 -8.29 4.20
C SER A 197 -5.05 -9.66 3.84
N VAL A 198 -4.57 -10.31 2.79
CA VAL A 198 -5.07 -11.63 2.34
C VAL A 198 -3.97 -12.68 2.21
N ALA A 199 -2.70 -12.32 2.46
CA ALA A 199 -1.55 -13.17 2.18
C ALA A 199 -1.50 -14.47 3.03
N ALA A 200 -2.07 -14.46 4.22
CA ALA A 200 -2.06 -15.59 5.16
C ALA A 200 -3.31 -16.50 5.05
N LEU A 201 -4.14 -16.30 4.02
CA LEU A 201 -5.41 -17.02 3.85
C LEU A 201 -5.33 -18.05 2.73
N ASP A 202 -6.12 -19.13 2.86
CA ASP A 202 -6.31 -20.10 1.79
C ASP A 202 -6.93 -19.45 0.55
N VAL A 203 -6.63 -19.96 -0.65
CA VAL A 203 -7.02 -19.38 -1.95
C VAL A 203 -8.53 -19.11 -2.05
N SER A 204 -9.37 -20.02 -1.56
CA SER A 204 -10.83 -19.85 -1.59
C SER A 204 -11.31 -18.74 -0.67
N ILE A 205 -10.75 -18.67 0.54
CA ILE A 205 -11.05 -17.62 1.53
C ILE A 205 -10.52 -16.27 1.04
N GLN A 206 -9.35 -16.27 0.41
CA GLN A 206 -8.77 -15.08 -0.21
C GLN A 206 -9.70 -14.49 -1.27
N ALA A 207 -10.23 -15.31 -2.18
CA ALA A 207 -11.21 -14.87 -3.19
C ALA A 207 -12.47 -14.27 -2.55
N ASP A 208 -13.00 -14.90 -1.51
CA ASP A 208 -14.16 -14.39 -0.77
C ASP A 208 -13.92 -13.03 -0.10
N ILE A 209 -12.71 -12.80 0.43
CA ILE A 209 -12.34 -11.52 1.04
C ILE A 209 -12.14 -10.44 -0.04
N LEU A 210 -11.54 -10.77 -1.19
CA LEU A 210 -11.39 -9.83 -2.30
C LEU A 210 -12.75 -9.37 -2.84
N ASN A 211 -13.68 -10.30 -3.08
CA ASN A 211 -15.05 -9.99 -3.48
C ASN A 211 -15.78 -9.13 -2.44
N LEU A 212 -15.52 -9.38 -1.15
CA LEU A 212 -16.06 -8.55 -0.07
C LEU A 212 -15.50 -7.11 -0.14
N LEU A 213 -14.19 -6.94 -0.30
CA LEU A 213 -13.56 -5.61 -0.40
C LEU A 213 -14.06 -4.84 -1.62
N GLU A 214 -14.25 -5.51 -2.76
CA GLU A 214 -14.80 -4.91 -3.97
C GLU A 214 -16.24 -4.42 -3.77
N SER A 215 -17.10 -5.25 -3.15
CA SER A 215 -18.47 -4.85 -2.79
C SER A 215 -18.47 -3.63 -1.84
N LEU A 216 -17.61 -3.67 -0.80
CA LEU A 216 -17.51 -2.58 0.18
C LEU A 216 -16.99 -1.28 -0.44
N ARG A 217 -16.03 -1.35 -1.40
CA ARG A 217 -15.59 -0.17 -2.16
C ARG A 217 -16.76 0.53 -2.85
N GLY A 218 -17.58 -0.24 -3.57
CA GLY A 218 -18.74 0.29 -4.27
C GLY A 218 -19.78 0.93 -3.34
N GLU A 219 -20.07 0.27 -2.21
CA GLU A 219 -21.07 0.74 -1.25
C GLU A 219 -20.63 1.94 -0.42
N LEU A 220 -19.35 1.98 -0.02
CA LEU A 220 -18.80 2.99 0.91
C LEU A 220 -18.00 4.09 0.20
N MET A 221 -17.79 3.98 -1.11
CA MET A 221 -17.02 4.94 -1.92
C MET A 221 -15.59 5.16 -1.38
N ASN A 222 -14.96 4.07 -0.90
CA ASN A 222 -13.61 4.13 -0.37
C ASN A 222 -12.56 4.11 -1.48
N THR A 223 -11.39 4.71 -1.19
CA THR A 223 -10.15 4.55 -1.97
C THR A 223 -9.24 3.59 -1.23
N PHE A 224 -8.61 2.65 -1.94
CA PHE A 224 -7.72 1.67 -1.33
C PHE A 224 -6.29 1.78 -1.86
N LEU A 225 -5.30 1.79 -0.95
CA LEU A 225 -3.93 1.41 -1.24
C LEU A 225 -3.76 -0.06 -0.86
N PHE A 226 -3.71 -0.93 -1.88
CA PHE A 226 -3.63 -2.37 -1.70
C PHE A 226 -2.18 -2.85 -1.86
N ILE A 227 -1.55 -3.20 -0.73
CA ILE A 227 -0.16 -3.69 -0.70
C ILE A 227 -0.18 -5.21 -0.74
N SER A 228 0.53 -5.78 -1.71
CA SER A 228 0.64 -7.24 -1.85
C SER A 228 1.96 -7.64 -2.52
N HIS A 229 2.41 -8.85 -2.23
CA HIS A 229 3.45 -9.54 -3.00
C HIS A 229 2.87 -10.56 -4.00
N ASP A 230 1.56 -10.87 -3.91
CA ASP A 230 0.88 -11.74 -4.88
C ASP A 230 0.26 -10.91 -6.01
N LEU A 231 0.92 -10.95 -7.16
CA LEU A 231 0.51 -10.23 -8.37
C LEU A 231 -0.83 -10.72 -8.94
N ARG A 232 -1.24 -11.97 -8.69
CA ARG A 232 -2.54 -12.50 -9.14
C ARG A 232 -3.69 -11.80 -8.42
N VAL A 233 -3.52 -11.57 -7.12
CA VAL A 233 -4.49 -10.81 -6.32
C VAL A 233 -4.61 -9.39 -6.83
N VAL A 234 -3.48 -8.75 -7.08
CA VAL A 234 -3.42 -7.37 -7.59
C VAL A 234 -4.04 -7.26 -8.97
N ALA A 235 -3.77 -8.22 -9.86
CA ALA A 235 -4.39 -8.28 -11.19
C ALA A 235 -5.92 -8.36 -11.15
N HIS A 236 -6.47 -8.97 -10.10
CA HIS A 236 -7.90 -9.15 -9.94
C HIS A 236 -8.62 -7.91 -9.41
N ILE A 237 -8.03 -7.21 -8.43
CA ILE A 237 -8.77 -6.17 -7.68
C ILE A 237 -8.31 -4.75 -8.00
N CYS A 238 -7.06 -4.52 -8.44
CA CYS A 238 -6.50 -3.18 -8.60
C CYS A 238 -6.77 -2.58 -9.97
N ASP A 239 -7.08 -1.29 -9.99
CA ASP A 239 -7.28 -0.50 -11.21
C ASP A 239 -5.92 -0.07 -11.81
N THR A 240 -4.99 0.35 -10.94
CA THR A 240 -3.62 0.79 -11.26
C THR A 240 -2.64 0.09 -10.33
N VAL A 241 -1.44 -0.21 -10.83
CA VAL A 241 -0.40 -0.89 -10.06
C VAL A 241 0.91 -0.12 -10.16
N ALA A 242 1.54 0.13 -9.02
CA ALA A 242 2.92 0.61 -8.92
C ALA A 242 3.83 -0.49 -8.39
N VAL A 243 4.99 -0.63 -9.02
CA VAL A 243 6.03 -1.62 -8.67
C VAL A 243 7.15 -0.93 -7.92
N MET A 244 7.45 -1.44 -6.72
CA MET A 244 8.45 -0.85 -5.84
C MET A 244 9.66 -1.77 -5.66
N TYR A 245 10.86 -1.23 -5.84
CA TYR A 245 12.12 -1.92 -5.63
C TYR A 245 13.07 -1.08 -4.79
N LEU A 246 13.62 -1.63 -3.74
CA LEU A 246 14.64 -1.03 -2.86
C LEU A 246 14.34 0.47 -2.53
N GLY A 247 13.12 0.73 -2.07
CA GLY A 247 12.66 2.05 -1.63
C GLY A 247 12.21 3.00 -2.73
N THR A 248 12.28 2.64 -4.02
CA THR A 248 11.88 3.50 -5.15
C THR A 248 10.82 2.84 -6.01
N LEU A 249 10.02 3.63 -6.72
CA LEU A 249 9.15 3.14 -7.79
C LEU A 249 9.99 2.87 -9.04
N VAL A 250 9.72 1.75 -9.71
CA VAL A 250 10.37 1.37 -10.94
C VAL A 250 9.43 1.40 -12.14
N GLU A 251 8.13 1.15 -11.92
CA GLU A 251 7.09 1.19 -12.93
C GLU A 251 5.73 1.42 -12.29
N SER A 252 4.84 2.15 -12.98
CA SER A 252 3.43 2.29 -12.61
C SER A 252 2.57 2.37 -13.85
N ALA A 253 1.48 1.58 -13.89
CA ALA A 253 0.57 1.57 -15.03
C ALA A 253 -0.84 1.10 -14.63
N PRO A 254 -1.87 1.35 -15.46
CA PRO A 254 -3.13 0.64 -15.39
C PRO A 254 -2.87 -0.88 -15.36
N THR A 255 -3.58 -1.60 -14.52
CA THR A 255 -3.31 -3.04 -14.25
C THR A 255 -3.22 -3.84 -15.55
N ARG A 256 -4.19 -3.67 -16.47
CA ARG A 256 -4.18 -4.37 -17.75
C ARG A 256 -2.90 -4.10 -18.55
N SER A 257 -2.45 -2.86 -18.62
CA SER A 257 -1.24 -2.46 -19.35
C SER A 257 0.03 -3.06 -18.71
N LEU A 258 0.15 -2.98 -17.38
CA LEU A 258 1.30 -3.55 -16.67
C LEU A 258 1.45 -5.07 -16.90
N PHE A 259 0.33 -5.80 -16.88
CA PHE A 259 0.35 -7.27 -17.06
C PHE A 259 0.54 -7.70 -18.51
N SER A 260 0.06 -6.93 -19.50
CA SER A 260 0.19 -7.26 -20.92
C SER A 260 1.50 -6.76 -21.53
N ASN A 261 2.01 -5.62 -21.10
CA ASN A 261 3.20 -4.97 -21.66
C ASN A 261 4.08 -4.31 -20.60
N PRO A 262 4.67 -5.10 -19.66
CA PRO A 262 5.60 -4.57 -18.66
C PRO A 262 6.84 -4.01 -19.33
N SER A 263 7.31 -2.84 -18.91
CA SER A 263 8.44 -2.16 -19.50
C SER A 263 9.73 -2.39 -18.72
N HIS A 264 9.67 -2.32 -17.37
CA HIS A 264 10.85 -2.48 -16.53
C HIS A 264 11.28 -3.96 -16.42
N PRO A 265 12.58 -4.29 -16.55
CA PRO A 265 13.08 -5.67 -16.42
C PRO A 265 12.70 -6.37 -15.11
N TYR A 266 12.65 -5.64 -14.00
CA TYR A 266 12.21 -6.18 -12.72
C TYR A 266 10.72 -6.57 -12.75
N THR A 267 9.85 -5.74 -13.32
CA THR A 267 8.43 -6.06 -13.49
C THR A 267 8.23 -7.29 -14.35
N LYS A 268 8.98 -7.40 -15.48
CA LYS A 268 8.97 -8.59 -16.34
C LYS A 268 9.34 -9.85 -15.58
N ALA A 269 10.39 -9.78 -14.76
CA ALA A 269 10.82 -10.90 -13.94
C ALA A 269 9.78 -11.29 -12.87
N LEU A 270 9.18 -10.31 -12.17
CA LEU A 270 8.11 -10.57 -11.20
C LEU A 270 6.89 -11.25 -11.87
N LEU A 271 6.46 -10.76 -13.03
CA LEU A 271 5.32 -11.31 -13.76
C LEU A 271 5.62 -12.71 -14.30
N SER A 272 6.86 -12.96 -14.76
CA SER A 272 7.29 -14.28 -15.25
C SER A 272 7.32 -15.35 -14.16
N ALA A 273 7.42 -14.96 -12.88
CA ALA A 273 7.37 -15.86 -11.74
C ALA A 273 5.96 -16.33 -11.38
N ILE A 274 4.92 -15.72 -11.96
CA ILE A 274 3.53 -16.15 -11.76
C ILE A 274 3.34 -17.54 -12.41
N PRO A 275 2.92 -18.58 -11.66
CA PRO A 275 2.65 -19.89 -12.22
C PRO A 275 1.58 -19.82 -13.32
N SER A 276 1.90 -20.27 -14.53
CA SER A 276 0.94 -20.43 -15.63
C SER A 276 0.37 -21.85 -15.67
N LEU A 277 -0.92 -21.96 -15.97
CA LEU A 277 -1.56 -23.24 -16.29
C LEU A 277 -1.22 -23.71 -17.72
N ASP A 278 -0.76 -22.80 -18.57
CA ASP A 278 -0.35 -23.10 -19.94
C ASP A 278 0.99 -23.88 -19.93
N PRO A 279 1.01 -25.14 -20.45
CA PRO A 279 2.21 -25.95 -20.53
C PRO A 279 3.34 -25.32 -21.32
N ASP A 280 3.03 -24.53 -22.37
CA ASP A 280 4.00 -23.92 -23.27
C ASP A 280 4.73 -22.73 -22.64
N VAL A 281 4.19 -22.20 -21.55
CA VAL A 281 4.77 -21.09 -20.77
C VAL A 281 5.49 -21.59 -19.51
N ARG A 282 5.22 -22.84 -19.09
CA ARG A 282 5.86 -23.44 -17.91
C ARG A 282 7.38 -23.52 -18.08
N GLY A 283 8.11 -23.06 -17.06
CA GLY A 283 9.59 -23.12 -17.04
C GLY A 283 10.30 -21.95 -17.71
N LYS A 284 9.59 -20.99 -18.31
CA LYS A 284 10.18 -19.76 -18.89
C LYS A 284 10.30 -18.61 -17.85
N ALA A 285 10.16 -18.92 -16.56
CA ALA A 285 10.34 -17.92 -15.51
C ALA A 285 11.76 -17.32 -15.58
N GLN A 286 11.82 -16.01 -15.72
CA GLN A 286 13.07 -15.28 -15.72
C GLN A 286 13.59 -15.22 -14.27
N LYS A 287 14.57 -16.07 -13.93
CA LYS A 287 15.19 -16.03 -12.61
C LYS A 287 15.90 -14.70 -12.42
N LEU A 288 15.53 -13.99 -11.35
CA LEU A 288 16.32 -12.88 -10.87
C LEU A 288 17.60 -13.44 -10.24
N GLU A 289 18.74 -13.13 -10.84
CA GLU A 289 20.04 -13.51 -10.30
C GLU A 289 20.49 -12.54 -9.22
N GLY A 290 21.26 -13.03 -8.24
CA GLY A 290 21.81 -12.23 -7.15
C GLY A 290 20.84 -11.95 -6.00
N GLU A 291 21.40 -11.47 -4.90
CA GLU A 291 20.67 -11.09 -3.69
C GLU A 291 20.13 -9.66 -3.79
N ILE A 292 19.07 -9.37 -3.02
CA ILE A 292 18.55 -8.01 -2.88
C ILE A 292 19.60 -7.15 -2.18
N PRO A 293 20.06 -6.03 -2.78
CA PRO A 293 21.03 -5.16 -2.14
C PRO A 293 20.51 -4.57 -0.82
N SER A 294 21.44 -4.22 0.05
CA SER A 294 21.10 -3.62 1.34
C SER A 294 20.49 -2.22 1.18
N PRO A 295 19.37 -1.91 1.84
CA PRO A 295 18.81 -0.56 1.84
C PRO A 295 19.64 0.44 2.67
N VAL A 296 20.67 -0.03 3.39
CA VAL A 296 21.62 0.82 4.11
C VAL A 296 22.68 1.39 3.16
N THR A 297 23.12 0.57 2.20
CA THR A 297 24.11 0.93 1.18
C THR A 297 23.54 0.59 -0.21
N PRO A 298 22.52 1.33 -0.68
CA PRO A 298 21.92 1.04 -1.98
C PRO A 298 22.95 1.26 -3.09
N PRO A 299 22.85 0.48 -4.20
CA PRO A 299 23.68 0.67 -5.36
C PRO A 299 23.56 2.09 -5.94
N SER A 300 24.64 2.60 -6.52
CA SER A 300 24.64 3.86 -7.30
C SER A 300 23.86 3.68 -8.60
N GLY A 301 23.39 4.76 -9.19
CA GLY A 301 22.63 4.73 -10.44
C GLY A 301 21.29 4.03 -10.30
N CYS A 302 20.96 3.17 -11.27
CA CYS A 302 19.76 2.33 -11.22
C CYS A 302 19.89 1.30 -10.10
N LYS A 303 19.03 1.36 -9.08
CA LYS A 303 19.11 0.43 -7.92
C LYS A 303 18.96 -1.05 -8.31
N PHE A 304 18.36 -1.34 -9.47
CA PHE A 304 18.18 -2.69 -9.96
C PHE A 304 19.35 -3.22 -10.81
N HIS A 305 20.36 -2.39 -11.17
CA HIS A 305 21.43 -2.76 -12.10
C HIS A 305 22.19 -4.04 -11.68
N THR A 306 22.33 -4.31 -10.39
CA THR A 306 23.05 -5.48 -9.88
C THR A 306 22.36 -6.81 -10.17
N ARG A 307 21.06 -6.78 -10.52
CA ARG A 307 20.22 -7.95 -10.81
C ARG A 307 19.60 -7.88 -12.22
N CYS A 308 19.91 -6.84 -12.98
CA CYS A 308 19.34 -6.60 -14.29
C CYS A 308 20.18 -7.27 -15.37
N SER A 309 19.57 -8.15 -16.19
CA SER A 309 20.21 -8.79 -17.33
C SER A 309 20.56 -7.83 -18.48
N LEU A 310 19.95 -6.62 -18.48
CA LEU A 310 20.19 -5.58 -19.48
C LEU A 310 21.09 -4.46 -18.95
N ALA A 311 21.75 -4.64 -17.79
CA ALA A 311 22.54 -3.59 -17.17
C ALA A 311 23.77 -3.23 -18.00
N GLU A 312 23.93 -1.93 -18.27
CA GLU A 312 25.09 -1.31 -18.90
C GLU A 312 25.81 -0.37 -17.93
N GLU A 313 26.94 0.22 -18.36
CA GLU A 313 27.74 1.15 -17.55
C GLU A 313 26.92 2.38 -17.12
N ARG A 314 26.06 2.87 -17.99
CA ARG A 314 25.14 3.96 -17.68
C ARG A 314 24.21 3.63 -16.48
N CYS A 315 23.75 2.38 -16.38
CA CYS A 315 22.90 1.96 -15.27
C CYS A 315 23.62 1.96 -13.92
N ARG A 316 24.98 1.88 -13.92
CA ARG A 316 25.81 1.90 -12.70
C ARG A 316 26.09 3.32 -12.22
N SER A 317 26.17 4.26 -13.14
CA SER A 317 26.56 5.64 -12.86
C SER A 317 25.38 6.60 -12.74
N GLU A 318 24.28 6.37 -13.48
CA GLU A 318 23.14 7.27 -13.59
C GLU A 318 21.85 6.62 -13.11
N ALA A 319 21.08 7.32 -12.26
CA ALA A 319 19.72 6.90 -11.92
C ALA A 319 18.78 7.17 -13.10
N PRO A 320 17.94 6.20 -13.51
CA PRO A 320 17.00 6.42 -14.59
C PRO A 320 15.93 7.41 -14.16
N LEU A 321 15.59 8.34 -15.07
CA LEU A 321 14.52 9.30 -14.84
C LEU A 321 13.14 8.59 -14.89
N TRP A 322 12.24 9.02 -14.01
CA TRP A 322 10.84 8.65 -14.08
C TRP A 322 10.19 9.34 -15.28
N ARG A 323 9.66 8.56 -16.21
CA ARG A 323 9.06 9.09 -17.45
C ARG A 323 7.81 8.34 -17.83
N GLU A 324 6.86 9.05 -18.42
CA GLU A 324 5.65 8.49 -18.96
C GLU A 324 5.93 7.93 -20.36
N LEU A 325 5.54 6.66 -20.61
CA LEU A 325 5.63 5.98 -21.90
C LEU A 325 4.36 6.13 -22.72
N SER A 326 3.21 6.08 -22.03
CA SER A 326 1.87 6.28 -22.56
C SER A 326 0.97 6.73 -21.43
N GLU A 327 -0.25 7.14 -21.73
CA GLU A 327 -1.21 7.64 -20.76
C GLU A 327 -1.31 6.73 -19.51
N GLY A 328 -0.90 7.26 -18.35
CA GLY A 328 -0.90 6.57 -17.07
C GLY A 328 0.13 5.44 -16.93
N HIS A 329 1.02 5.21 -17.90
CA HIS A 329 2.09 4.21 -17.82
C HIS A 329 3.45 4.89 -17.72
N SER A 330 4.06 4.84 -16.55
CA SER A 330 5.35 5.47 -16.26
C SER A 330 6.37 4.45 -15.80
N VAL A 331 7.66 4.71 -16.11
CA VAL A 331 8.77 3.81 -15.81
C VAL A 331 10.06 4.56 -15.50
N ALA A 332 10.88 4.01 -14.61
CA ALA A 332 12.25 4.44 -14.33
C ALA A 332 13.25 3.40 -14.89
N CYS A 333 13.48 3.43 -16.19
CA CYS A 333 14.42 2.53 -16.86
C CYS A 333 15.09 3.21 -18.06
N HIS A 334 16.40 2.99 -18.26
CA HIS A 334 17.14 3.53 -19.41
C HIS A 334 16.76 2.87 -20.74
N PHE A 335 16.19 1.66 -20.69
CA PHE A 335 15.86 0.81 -21.86
C PHE A 335 14.37 0.71 -22.17
N ALA A 336 13.50 1.38 -21.44
CA ALA A 336 12.07 1.38 -21.69
C ALA A 336 11.65 2.52 -22.60
#